data_7b12fb703a1ce57d0b14bd2e1d300c39
#
_entry.id   7b12fb703a1ce57d0b14bd2e1d300c39
#
_cell.length_a   1.000
_cell.length_b   1.000
_cell.length_c   1.000
_cell.angle_alpha   90.00
_cell.angle_beta   90.00
_cell.angle_gamma   90.00
#
_symmetry.space_group_name_H-M   'P 1'
#
loop_
_entity.id
_entity.type
_entity.pdbx_description
1 polymer ?
#
loop_
_entity_poly.entity_id
_entity_poly.type
_entity_poly.pdbx_seq_one_letter_code
_entity_poly.pdbx_strand_id
1 'polypeptide(L)'
;MKKNLTSLAFIFFLFFSVFFVSCFNNNNFAEPAGGSIEFYIPGSVFQRSAGVMKAENDLSAFTVQVDLVSDAGRNTKTAALSNEGTSISFENLLVGLSVYAEAKILYGDLVVAKGTSDPIIIQTGSNPIKVTMKYLFNGVLEIGLEKNVTLVKNTQASSAEIWLNKGEFAFSLLDDDGNDILSDVDWTYGEAVNQDLLLVQARLKENHREISLVPQTAFNKVMFSNMSGGAFPAAGSYELTLVVAPNKKTYVNSEGKEELFPQFEPVSETFTIQVINAYDIDMSYYNNVKLFAEDFASVINIYLTGNQRKVGFSGTTSLSYSNICSEIQSAISDEFSVYDFDMGELRSSGSDEDRNFGDNSWGVFDSCARISSFILPGDATSILNSTFLNCTALTSVTIPASVEKIDKEVFRGCSALSNVEIPIDGELKYIGYNSFAETALTSFTIPKKVIAIEKDAFSSSCNITLADPSGTWYYTDAQDGLKSLVDGGTVTGTEFDVELFDDYIHLHHLYCIK
;
A
#
# COMPACT_ATOMS: atom_id res chain seq x y z
N MET A 1 -13.90 -16.90 -12.15
CA MET A 1 -13.42 -17.43 -13.45
C MET A 1 -11.90 -17.26 -13.48
N LYS A 2 -11.18 -18.34 -13.20
CA LYS A 2 -9.71 -18.37 -13.21
C LYS A 2 -9.24 -18.16 -14.65
N LYS A 3 -8.50 -17.11 -14.93
CA LYS A 3 -7.65 -17.03 -16.12
C LYS A 3 -6.24 -17.37 -15.69
N ASN A 4 -5.87 -18.61 -16.00
CA ASN A 4 -4.49 -19.04 -15.99
C ASN A 4 -3.74 -18.23 -17.05
N LEU A 5 -2.86 -17.34 -16.63
CA LEU A 5 -1.74 -16.93 -17.46
C LEU A 5 -0.63 -17.94 -17.21
N THR A 6 -0.54 -18.91 -18.08
CA THR A 6 0.66 -19.74 -18.25
C THR A 6 1.72 -18.82 -18.83
N SER A 7 2.64 -18.37 -17.99
CA SER A 7 3.91 -17.83 -18.42
C SER A 7 4.67 -18.95 -19.11
N LEU A 8 4.79 -18.86 -20.42
CA LEU A 8 5.71 -19.69 -21.21
C LEU A 8 7.11 -19.17 -20.92
N ALA A 9 7.81 -19.80 -20.01
CA ALA A 9 9.24 -19.61 -19.87
C ALA A 9 9.90 -20.16 -21.14
N PHE A 10 10.24 -19.30 -22.08
CA PHE A 10 11.17 -19.61 -23.15
C PHE A 10 12.57 -19.51 -22.56
N ILE A 11 13.13 -20.68 -22.23
CA ILE A 11 14.56 -20.82 -21.97
C ILE A 11 15.28 -20.57 -23.30
N PHE A 12 15.74 -19.33 -23.51
CA PHE A 12 16.71 -19.03 -24.56
C PHE A 12 18.10 -19.11 -23.96
N PHE A 13 18.81 -20.17 -24.29
CA PHE A 13 20.26 -20.22 -24.21
C PHE A 13 20.84 -19.13 -25.14
N LEU A 14 21.13 -17.96 -24.62
CA LEU A 14 21.80 -16.89 -25.37
C LEU A 14 23.29 -16.91 -25.08
N PHE A 15 24.02 -17.68 -25.89
CA PHE A 15 25.44 -17.45 -26.07
C PHE A 15 25.62 -16.14 -26.85
N PHE A 16 25.91 -15.05 -26.16
CA PHE A 16 26.32 -13.81 -26.82
C PHE A 16 27.79 -13.90 -27.18
N SER A 17 28.09 -14.10 -28.46
CA SER A 17 29.41 -13.83 -28.99
C SER A 17 29.47 -12.38 -29.45
N VAL A 18 30.18 -11.55 -28.70
CA VAL A 18 30.55 -10.20 -29.16
C VAL A 18 31.61 -10.35 -30.23
N PHE A 19 31.26 -10.01 -31.45
CA PHE A 19 32.21 -9.97 -32.53
C PHE A 19 32.97 -8.65 -32.49
N PHE A 20 34.27 -8.71 -32.25
CA PHE A 20 35.15 -7.58 -32.47
C PHE A 20 35.54 -7.60 -33.94
N VAL A 21 35.04 -6.64 -34.70
CA VAL A 21 35.40 -6.51 -36.12
C VAL A 21 36.35 -5.34 -36.25
N SER A 22 37.57 -5.61 -36.72
CA SER A 22 38.46 -4.52 -37.15
C SER A 22 37.93 -3.95 -38.47
N CYS A 23 37.48 -2.69 -38.43
CA CYS A 23 37.13 -1.99 -39.68
C CYS A 23 38.38 -1.56 -40.42
N PHE A 24 38.48 -2.01 -41.67
CA PHE A 24 39.47 -1.51 -42.62
C PHE A 24 39.12 -0.05 -42.96
N ASN A 25 40.00 0.88 -42.62
CA ASN A 25 40.00 2.21 -43.21
C ASN A 25 41.22 2.28 -44.14
N ASN A 26 40.94 2.23 -45.43
CA ASN A 26 41.94 2.25 -46.49
C ASN A 26 42.43 3.69 -46.74
N ASN A 27 43.34 4.20 -45.91
CA ASN A 27 44.08 5.42 -46.19
C ASN A 27 45.60 5.11 -46.15
N ASN A 28 46.23 5.28 -47.29
CA ASN A 28 47.68 5.10 -47.54
C ASN A 28 48.52 5.99 -46.60
N PHE A 29 48.88 5.47 -45.46
CA PHE A 29 50.00 5.95 -44.64
C PHE A 29 50.86 4.75 -44.32
N ALA A 30 52.22 4.97 -44.28
CA ALA A 30 53.20 3.96 -43.96
C ALA A 30 52.76 3.18 -42.72
N GLU A 31 52.61 1.84 -42.85
CA GLU A 31 52.21 0.95 -41.76
C GLU A 31 53.16 1.14 -40.57
N PRO A 32 52.62 1.32 -39.34
CA PRO A 32 53.45 1.32 -38.15
C PRO A 32 54.18 -0.03 -38.05
N ALA A 33 55.45 -0.02 -37.64
CA ALA A 33 56.30 -1.20 -37.54
C ALA A 33 55.90 -2.24 -36.51
N GLY A 34 54.70 -2.10 -35.92
CA GLY A 34 54.10 -2.93 -34.89
C GLY A 34 52.73 -3.48 -35.27
N GLY A 35 52.16 -4.38 -34.44
CA GLY A 35 50.79 -4.86 -34.53
C GLY A 35 49.83 -3.97 -33.76
N SER A 36 48.53 -4.06 -34.07
CA SER A 36 47.45 -3.40 -33.32
C SER A 36 46.29 -4.36 -33.09
N ILE A 37 45.56 -4.13 -32.02
CA ILE A 37 44.30 -4.81 -31.70
C ILE A 37 43.26 -3.73 -31.39
N GLU A 38 42.09 -3.82 -32.01
CA GLU A 38 40.94 -2.98 -31.71
C GLU A 38 39.77 -3.84 -31.23
N PHE A 39 39.23 -3.47 -30.09
CA PHE A 39 38.01 -4.05 -29.55
C PHE A 39 36.86 -3.08 -29.81
N TYR A 40 35.84 -3.55 -30.50
CA TYR A 40 34.60 -2.80 -30.72
C TYR A 40 33.46 -3.50 -30.01
N ILE A 41 32.74 -2.76 -29.19
CA ILE A 41 31.57 -3.22 -28.43
C ILE A 41 30.35 -2.46 -28.95
N PRO A 42 29.47 -3.12 -29.72
CA PRO A 42 28.27 -2.46 -30.22
C PRO A 42 27.32 -2.07 -29.07
N GLY A 43 26.79 -0.84 -29.07
CA GLY A 43 25.78 -0.41 -28.11
C GLY A 43 24.51 -1.26 -28.13
N SER A 44 24.20 -1.89 -29.27
CA SER A 44 23.05 -2.79 -29.44
C SER A 44 23.12 -4.11 -28.63
N VAL A 45 24.31 -4.48 -28.13
CA VAL A 45 24.48 -5.70 -27.32
C VAL A 45 23.69 -5.63 -26.04
N PHE A 46 23.56 -4.43 -25.46
CA PHE A 46 22.79 -4.19 -24.23
C PHE A 46 21.29 -3.96 -24.48
N GLN A 47 20.91 -3.60 -25.72
CA GLN A 47 19.50 -3.36 -26.06
C GLN A 47 18.66 -4.63 -26.22
N ARG A 48 19.27 -5.81 -26.38
CA ARG A 48 18.56 -7.07 -26.68
C ARG A 48 18.39 -7.99 -25.48
N SER A 49 19.20 -7.88 -24.45
CA SER A 49 19.11 -8.70 -23.24
C SER A 49 18.09 -8.14 -22.24
N ALA A 50 17.70 -6.90 -22.38
CA ALA A 50 16.79 -6.24 -21.48
C ALA A 50 15.43 -6.03 -22.14
N GLY A 51 14.55 -6.98 -22.02
CA GLY A 51 13.10 -6.72 -22.14
C GLY A 51 12.62 -5.66 -21.15
N VAL A 52 13.52 -5.03 -20.40
CA VAL A 52 13.27 -4.24 -19.22
C VAL A 52 13.92 -2.85 -19.22
N MET A 53 14.96 -2.57 -20.01
CA MET A 53 15.45 -1.19 -20.12
C MET A 53 14.66 -0.39 -21.15
N LYS A 54 13.40 -0.10 -20.87
CA LYS A 54 12.55 0.79 -21.69
C LYS A 54 12.55 2.24 -21.23
N ALA A 55 13.26 2.56 -20.16
CA ALA A 55 13.38 3.93 -19.66
C ALA A 55 14.86 4.35 -19.71
N GLU A 56 15.16 5.20 -20.68
CA GLU A 56 16.43 5.93 -20.82
C GLU A 56 17.70 5.06 -20.80
N ASN A 57 18.10 4.68 -22.01
CA ASN A 57 19.33 3.99 -22.37
C ASN A 57 20.59 4.84 -22.10
N ASP A 58 20.92 5.11 -20.85
CA ASP A 58 22.21 5.71 -20.52
C ASP A 58 23.23 4.60 -20.22
N LEU A 59 23.85 4.07 -21.26
CA LEU A 59 24.97 3.13 -21.12
C LEU A 59 26.22 3.77 -20.50
N SER A 60 26.24 5.09 -20.27
CA SER A 60 27.38 5.81 -19.68
C SER A 60 27.70 5.39 -18.25
N ALA A 61 26.75 4.77 -17.56
CA ALA A 61 26.98 4.18 -16.24
C ALA A 61 27.85 2.91 -16.27
N PHE A 62 28.02 2.31 -17.45
CA PHE A 62 28.83 1.11 -17.61
C PHE A 62 30.18 1.46 -18.18
N THR A 63 31.23 0.79 -17.66
CA THR A 63 32.60 0.89 -18.14
C THR A 63 33.06 -0.48 -18.62
N VAL A 64 33.64 -0.53 -19.81
CA VAL A 64 34.36 -1.71 -20.25
C VAL A 64 35.85 -1.56 -19.91
N GLN A 65 36.40 -2.59 -19.31
CA GLN A 65 37.85 -2.74 -19.09
C GLN A 65 38.35 -3.90 -19.93
N VAL A 66 39.39 -3.68 -20.66
CA VAL A 66 40.11 -4.73 -21.41
C VAL A 66 41.57 -4.78 -20.96
N ASP A 67 41.99 -5.94 -20.53
CA ASP A 67 43.35 -6.26 -20.17
C ASP A 67 43.95 -7.11 -21.28
N LEU A 68 44.97 -6.62 -21.97
CA LEU A 68 45.77 -7.41 -22.88
C LEU A 68 46.95 -8.02 -22.11
N VAL A 69 46.99 -9.34 -22.04
CA VAL A 69 47.91 -10.10 -21.17
C VAL A 69 48.93 -10.85 -22.04
N SER A 70 50.19 -10.79 -21.65
CA SER A 70 51.31 -11.51 -22.27
C SER A 70 52.35 -11.89 -21.22
N ASP A 71 53.34 -12.66 -21.58
CA ASP A 71 54.51 -12.95 -20.73
C ASP A 71 55.29 -11.69 -20.34
N ALA A 72 55.17 -10.61 -21.14
CA ALA A 72 55.82 -9.33 -20.87
C ALA A 72 55.03 -8.46 -19.86
N GLY A 73 53.82 -8.87 -19.48
CA GLY A 73 52.96 -8.15 -18.53
C GLY A 73 51.53 -7.93 -19.01
N ARG A 74 50.85 -7.05 -18.31
CA ARG A 74 49.44 -6.71 -18.54
C ARG A 74 49.33 -5.23 -18.97
N ASN A 75 48.55 -4.97 -20.00
CA ASN A 75 48.21 -3.62 -20.45
C ASN A 75 46.69 -3.44 -20.33
N THR A 76 46.25 -2.52 -19.49
CA THR A 76 44.84 -2.29 -19.17
C THR A 76 44.35 -1.01 -19.82
N LYS A 77 43.19 -1.07 -20.48
CA LYS A 77 42.47 0.10 -20.98
C LYS A 77 41.01 0.02 -20.59
N THR A 78 40.42 1.19 -20.34
CA THR A 78 39.02 1.35 -19.97
C THR A 78 38.31 2.39 -20.83
N ALA A 79 37.03 2.21 -21.09
CA ALA A 79 36.18 3.18 -21.76
C ALA A 79 34.75 3.08 -21.26
N ALA A 80 34.04 4.21 -21.21
CA ALA A 80 32.60 4.21 -20.95
C ALA A 80 31.85 3.61 -22.12
N LEU A 81 30.80 2.85 -21.86
CA LEU A 81 29.92 2.34 -22.92
C LEU A 81 29.08 3.46 -23.51
N SER A 82 28.79 3.38 -24.81
CA SER A 82 27.88 4.30 -25.48
C SER A 82 26.87 3.57 -26.34
N ASN A 83 25.73 4.21 -26.60
CA ASN A 83 24.65 3.65 -27.43
C ASN A 83 25.08 3.47 -28.91
N GLU A 84 26.10 4.22 -29.37
CA GLU A 84 26.65 4.13 -30.71
C GLU A 84 27.73 3.04 -30.86
N GLY A 85 28.16 2.49 -29.73
CA GLY A 85 29.25 1.55 -29.62
C GLY A 85 30.53 2.19 -29.04
N THR A 86 31.42 1.36 -28.53
CA THR A 86 32.64 1.78 -27.83
C THR A 86 33.83 1.01 -28.40
N SER A 87 34.90 1.73 -28.77
CA SER A 87 36.16 1.13 -29.25
C SER A 87 37.28 1.30 -28.24
N ILE A 88 38.07 0.26 -28.05
CA ILE A 88 39.33 0.25 -27.28
C ILE A 88 40.45 -0.31 -28.17
N SER A 89 41.49 0.47 -28.41
CA SER A 89 42.60 0.10 -29.28
C SER A 89 43.89 -0.05 -28.50
N PHE A 90 44.66 -1.11 -28.82
CA PHE A 90 46.02 -1.32 -28.38
C PHE A 90 46.93 -1.26 -29.61
N GLU A 91 47.85 -0.33 -29.61
CA GLU A 91 48.76 -0.05 -30.75
C GLU A 91 50.21 -0.33 -30.39
N ASN A 92 51.06 -0.41 -31.40
CA ASN A 92 52.52 -0.61 -31.27
C ASN A 92 52.86 -1.90 -30.49
N LEU A 93 52.10 -2.95 -30.71
CA LEU A 93 52.35 -4.25 -30.11
C LEU A 93 53.52 -4.92 -30.78
N LEU A 94 54.38 -5.60 -29.98
CA LEU A 94 55.53 -6.29 -30.46
C LEU A 94 55.14 -7.51 -31.35
N VAL A 95 55.54 -7.52 -32.60
CA VAL A 95 55.29 -8.63 -33.54
C VAL A 95 55.97 -9.90 -33.02
N GLY A 96 55.24 -11.02 -33.02
CA GLY A 96 55.68 -12.30 -32.48
C GLY A 96 55.32 -12.53 -31.00
N LEU A 97 54.79 -11.53 -30.31
CA LEU A 97 54.34 -11.68 -28.94
C LEU A 97 53.03 -12.49 -28.89
N SER A 98 52.95 -13.47 -28.02
CA SER A 98 51.68 -14.16 -27.70
C SER A 98 50.89 -13.34 -26.69
N VAL A 99 49.65 -13.03 -27.04
CA VAL A 99 48.73 -12.25 -26.17
C VAL A 99 47.35 -12.90 -26.11
N TYR A 100 46.68 -12.72 -25.00
CA TYR A 100 45.24 -12.96 -24.88
C TYR A 100 44.56 -11.77 -24.20
N ALA A 101 43.27 -11.62 -24.41
CA ALA A 101 42.48 -10.53 -23.81
C ALA A 101 41.59 -11.05 -22.69
N GLU A 102 41.57 -10.35 -21.56
CA GLU A 102 40.57 -10.45 -20.55
C GLU A 102 39.70 -9.18 -20.59
N ALA A 103 38.40 -9.34 -20.78
CA ALA A 103 37.48 -8.21 -20.80
C ALA A 103 36.49 -8.30 -19.61
N LYS A 104 36.17 -7.14 -19.07
CA LYS A 104 35.18 -6.99 -18.00
C LYS A 104 34.27 -5.82 -18.33
N ILE A 105 32.98 -5.98 -18.00
CA ILE A 105 32.04 -4.88 -17.98
C ILE A 105 31.74 -4.58 -16.51
N LEU A 106 31.83 -3.31 -16.15
CA LEU A 106 31.66 -2.83 -14.79
C LEU A 106 30.47 -1.86 -14.74
N TYR A 107 29.68 -1.96 -13.71
CA TYR A 107 28.72 -0.96 -13.27
C TYR A 107 29.27 -0.34 -11.97
N GLY A 108 29.81 0.88 -12.04
CA GLY A 108 30.65 1.40 -10.98
C GLY A 108 31.89 0.50 -10.79
N ASP A 109 32.07 -0.02 -9.57
CA ASP A 109 33.15 -0.97 -9.24
C ASP A 109 32.76 -2.45 -9.37
N LEU A 110 31.51 -2.75 -9.72
CA LEU A 110 30.98 -4.11 -9.79
C LEU A 110 31.20 -4.71 -11.17
N VAL A 111 31.80 -5.91 -11.24
CA VAL A 111 31.95 -6.66 -12.49
C VAL A 111 30.64 -7.38 -12.79
N VAL A 112 29.93 -6.97 -13.85
CA VAL A 112 28.66 -7.57 -14.28
C VAL A 112 28.83 -8.64 -15.37
N ALA A 113 29.89 -8.55 -16.14
CA ALA A 113 30.27 -9.57 -17.14
C ALA A 113 31.78 -9.68 -17.28
N LYS A 114 32.28 -10.85 -17.63
CA LYS A 114 33.70 -11.09 -17.95
C LYS A 114 33.85 -12.10 -19.08
N GLY A 115 34.96 -12.04 -19.73
CA GLY A 115 35.31 -12.99 -20.77
C GLY A 115 36.81 -13.02 -21.01
N THR A 116 37.30 -14.11 -21.62
CA THR A 116 38.70 -14.29 -21.98
C THR A 116 38.76 -14.80 -23.43
N SER A 117 39.72 -14.31 -24.18
CA SER A 117 39.98 -14.80 -25.54
C SER A 117 40.93 -16.00 -25.51
N ASP A 118 40.97 -16.72 -26.61
CA ASP A 118 42.10 -17.58 -26.92
C ASP A 118 43.37 -16.73 -27.17
N PRO A 119 44.58 -17.28 -26.89
CA PRO A 119 45.84 -16.61 -27.21
C PRO A 119 46.01 -16.46 -28.71
N ILE A 120 46.54 -15.30 -29.13
CA ILE A 120 46.96 -15.05 -30.51
C ILE A 120 48.42 -14.59 -30.55
N ILE A 121 49.10 -14.79 -31.69
CA ILE A 121 50.43 -14.25 -31.93
C ILE A 121 50.30 -12.97 -32.75
N ILE A 122 50.84 -11.87 -32.25
CA ILE A 122 50.77 -10.55 -32.88
C ILE A 122 51.55 -10.60 -34.22
N GLN A 123 50.88 -10.16 -35.27
CA GLN A 123 51.40 -9.92 -36.58
C GLN A 123 51.44 -8.41 -36.88
N THR A 124 52.22 -8.03 -37.96
CA THR A 124 52.19 -6.64 -38.40
C THR A 124 50.82 -6.23 -38.86
N GLY A 125 50.36 -5.04 -38.44
CA GLY A 125 49.02 -4.51 -38.73
C GLY A 125 47.96 -4.96 -37.74
N SER A 126 46.70 -5.00 -38.18
CA SER A 126 45.55 -5.32 -37.34
C SER A 126 45.43 -6.82 -37.07
N ASN A 127 45.24 -7.18 -35.78
CA ASN A 127 45.13 -8.56 -35.33
C ASN A 127 43.71 -8.77 -34.76
N PRO A 128 42.89 -9.63 -35.38
CA PRO A 128 41.55 -9.92 -34.86
C PRO A 128 41.63 -10.80 -33.60
N ILE A 129 40.93 -10.38 -32.54
CA ILE A 129 40.81 -11.16 -31.33
C ILE A 129 39.32 -11.20 -30.91
N LYS A 130 38.85 -12.35 -30.50
CA LYS A 130 37.46 -12.55 -30.08
C LYS A 130 37.41 -12.86 -28.59
N VAL A 131 36.64 -12.06 -27.84
CA VAL A 131 36.31 -12.34 -26.46
C VAL A 131 34.83 -12.71 -26.36
N THR A 132 34.55 -13.88 -25.81
CA THR A 132 33.16 -14.26 -25.48
C THR A 132 32.86 -13.84 -24.05
N MET A 133 31.97 -12.86 -23.88
CA MET A 133 31.56 -12.38 -22.58
C MET A 133 30.53 -13.32 -21.99
N LYS A 134 30.65 -13.60 -20.68
CA LYS A 134 29.64 -14.29 -19.89
C LYS A 134 29.27 -13.37 -18.75
N TYR A 135 27.99 -13.20 -18.53
CA TYR A 135 27.52 -12.59 -17.30
C TYR A 135 27.95 -13.47 -16.12
N LEU A 136 28.26 -12.83 -14.99
CA LEU A 136 28.73 -13.55 -13.81
C LEU A 136 27.59 -14.32 -13.13
N PHE A 137 26.39 -13.97 -13.46
CA PHE A 137 25.17 -14.62 -13.00
C PHE A 137 24.22 -14.82 -14.19
N ASN A 138 23.83 -16.05 -14.44
CA ASN A 138 22.90 -16.41 -15.51
C ASN A 138 21.44 -16.53 -15.02
N GLY A 139 21.21 -16.38 -13.70
CA GLY A 139 19.89 -16.46 -13.10
C GLY A 139 19.01 -15.23 -13.36
N VAL A 140 17.80 -15.26 -12.85
CA VAL A 140 16.77 -14.24 -13.05
C VAL A 140 16.40 -13.63 -11.71
N LEU A 141 16.47 -12.30 -11.61
CA LEU A 141 15.78 -11.60 -10.52
C LEU A 141 14.31 -11.45 -10.90
N GLU A 142 13.45 -12.03 -10.10
CA GLU A 142 12.00 -11.84 -10.19
C GLU A 142 11.55 -10.86 -9.11
N ILE A 143 10.70 -9.90 -9.51
CA ILE A 143 10.03 -8.99 -8.60
C ILE A 143 8.57 -9.39 -8.62
N GLY A 144 8.14 -10.12 -7.59
CA GLY A 144 6.76 -10.56 -7.43
C GLY A 144 5.92 -9.54 -6.67
N LEU A 145 4.73 -9.23 -7.18
CA LEU A 145 3.70 -8.53 -6.44
C LEU A 145 2.77 -9.61 -5.84
N GLU A 146 2.89 -9.87 -4.55
CA GLU A 146 2.02 -10.85 -3.89
C GLU A 146 0.62 -10.31 -3.61
N LYS A 147 0.50 -9.00 -3.42
CA LYS A 147 -0.75 -8.28 -3.16
C LYS A 147 -0.75 -6.90 -3.81
N ASN A 148 -1.94 -6.31 -3.97
CA ASN A 148 -2.05 -4.91 -4.39
C ASN A 148 -1.32 -4.01 -3.39
N VAL A 149 -0.33 -3.27 -3.87
CA VAL A 149 0.48 -2.39 -3.03
C VAL A 149 -0.28 -1.11 -2.75
N THR A 150 -0.42 -0.80 -1.47
CA THR A 150 -0.97 0.48 -1.01
C THR A 150 0.11 1.26 -0.27
N LEU A 151 0.39 2.48 -0.73
CA LEU A 151 1.25 3.42 -0.03
C LEU A 151 0.40 4.31 0.87
N VAL A 152 0.73 4.32 2.15
CA VAL A 152 0.02 5.15 3.13
C VAL A 152 0.79 6.44 3.35
N LYS A 153 0.16 7.57 3.04
CA LYS A 153 0.72 8.90 3.22
C LYS A 153 0.44 9.42 4.63
N ASN A 154 1.48 9.70 5.40
CA ASN A 154 1.36 10.40 6.67
C ASN A 154 1.47 11.92 6.46
N THR A 155 0.36 12.65 6.55
CA THR A 155 0.31 14.10 6.32
C THR A 155 0.69 14.95 7.53
N GLN A 156 0.87 14.37 8.72
CA GLN A 156 1.18 15.12 9.94
C GLN A 156 2.69 15.21 10.23
N ALA A 157 3.51 14.39 9.58
CA ALA A 157 4.96 14.49 9.75
C ALA A 157 5.53 15.64 8.92
N SER A 158 6.52 16.35 9.46
CA SER A 158 7.26 17.43 8.75
C SER A 158 8.09 16.88 7.57
N SER A 159 8.40 15.59 7.58
CA SER A 159 8.89 14.78 6.46
C SER A 159 7.80 13.77 6.16
N ALA A 160 7.10 13.94 5.04
CA ALA A 160 6.09 12.97 4.67
C ALA A 160 6.80 11.67 4.27
N GLU A 161 6.56 10.61 5.02
CA GLU A 161 7.05 9.27 4.77
C GLU A 161 5.95 8.47 4.10
N ILE A 162 6.31 7.70 3.09
CA ILE A 162 5.42 6.76 2.44
C ILE A 162 5.89 5.37 2.83
N TRP A 163 4.98 4.57 3.39
CA TRP A 163 5.25 3.21 3.80
C TRP A 163 4.54 2.22 2.87
N LEU A 164 5.26 1.19 2.44
CA LEU A 164 4.64 0.02 1.83
C LEU A 164 4.21 -0.95 2.92
N ASN A 165 3.06 -1.56 2.75
CA ASN A 165 2.64 -2.67 3.58
C ASN A 165 3.60 -3.86 3.43
N LYS A 166 3.86 -4.53 4.54
CA LYS A 166 4.77 -5.69 4.61
C LYS A 166 4.24 -6.84 3.74
N GLY A 167 5.12 -7.44 2.94
CA GLY A 167 4.83 -8.66 2.17
C GLY A 167 4.22 -8.41 0.80
N GLU A 168 4.24 -7.19 0.31
CA GLU A 168 3.65 -6.82 -0.99
C GLU A 168 4.62 -6.96 -2.15
N PHE A 169 5.92 -6.86 -1.91
CA PHE A 169 6.96 -7.19 -2.89
C PHE A 169 7.79 -8.35 -2.40
N ALA A 170 7.88 -9.40 -3.23
CA ALA A 170 8.82 -10.49 -3.08
C ALA A 170 9.93 -10.34 -4.11
N PHE A 171 11.16 -10.40 -3.65
CA PHE A 171 12.32 -10.51 -4.51
C PHE A 171 12.82 -11.93 -4.46
N SER A 172 12.95 -12.57 -5.62
CA SER A 172 13.55 -13.89 -5.76
C SER A 172 14.69 -13.81 -6.75
N LEU A 173 15.88 -14.26 -6.35
CA LEU A 173 17.06 -14.32 -7.18
C LEU A 173 17.34 -15.79 -7.50
N LEU A 174 16.78 -16.26 -8.63
CA LEU A 174 16.86 -17.65 -9.01
C LEU A 174 18.19 -17.96 -9.71
N ASP A 175 18.88 -19.01 -9.27
CA ASP A 175 20.05 -19.56 -9.94
C ASP A 175 19.67 -20.38 -11.19
N ASP A 176 20.68 -20.97 -11.87
CA ASP A 176 20.47 -21.80 -13.05
C ASP A 176 19.65 -23.08 -12.78
N ASP A 177 19.60 -23.53 -11.55
CA ASP A 177 18.84 -24.71 -11.09
C ASP A 177 17.44 -24.32 -10.58
N GLY A 178 17.12 -23.02 -10.53
CA GLY A 178 15.85 -22.48 -10.08
C GLY A 178 15.74 -22.33 -8.55
N ASN A 179 16.85 -22.38 -7.82
CA ASN A 179 16.86 -22.11 -6.39
C ASN A 179 16.94 -20.61 -6.13
N ASP A 180 16.17 -20.14 -5.15
CA ASP A 180 16.19 -18.74 -4.74
C ASP A 180 17.33 -18.47 -3.75
N ILE A 181 18.38 -17.80 -4.22
CA ILE A 181 19.57 -17.42 -3.43
C ILE A 181 19.18 -16.50 -2.26
N LEU A 182 18.17 -15.64 -2.43
CA LEU A 182 17.74 -14.73 -1.37
C LEU A 182 17.11 -15.47 -0.19
N SER A 183 16.64 -16.71 -0.39
CA SER A 183 16.12 -17.56 0.68
C SER A 183 17.19 -18.07 1.63
N ASP A 184 18.46 -18.12 1.18
CA ASP A 184 19.61 -18.57 1.98
C ASP A 184 20.34 -17.42 2.69
N VAL A 185 19.93 -16.18 2.49
CA VAL A 185 20.52 -15.00 3.14
C VAL A 185 20.10 -14.91 4.59
N ASP A 186 21.05 -14.82 5.50
CA ASP A 186 20.75 -14.48 6.90
C ASP A 186 20.47 -12.99 7.06
N TRP A 187 19.21 -12.60 6.91
CA TRP A 187 18.76 -11.21 7.07
C TRP A 187 18.86 -10.69 8.51
N THR A 188 19.11 -11.56 9.49
CA THR A 188 19.23 -11.19 10.91
C THR A 188 20.69 -10.92 11.32
N TYR A 189 21.64 -11.33 10.47
CA TYR A 189 23.06 -11.19 10.75
C TYR A 189 23.48 -9.71 10.64
N GLY A 190 23.86 -9.15 11.77
CA GLY A 190 24.39 -7.81 12.05
C GLY A 190 24.27 -6.77 10.95
N GLU A 191 23.85 -5.58 11.30
CA GLU A 191 23.42 -4.48 10.45
C GLU A 191 24.31 -4.14 9.23
N ALA A 192 25.54 -4.64 9.15
CA ALA A 192 26.53 -4.19 8.17
C ALA A 192 26.73 -5.11 6.95
N VAL A 193 26.43 -6.41 7.03
CA VAL A 193 26.84 -7.37 5.98
C VAL A 193 25.70 -7.65 4.99
N ASN A 194 24.51 -8.02 5.48
CA ASN A 194 23.38 -8.39 4.62
C ASN A 194 22.35 -7.26 4.38
N GLN A 195 22.51 -6.13 5.05
CA GLN A 195 21.77 -4.94 4.69
C GLN A 195 22.27 -4.40 3.35
N ASP A 196 21.35 -3.90 2.53
CA ASP A 196 21.65 -3.32 1.24
C ASP A 196 22.36 -4.28 0.24
N LEU A 197 22.06 -5.58 0.28
CA LEU A 197 22.48 -6.51 -0.77
C LEU A 197 21.97 -6.09 -2.13
N LEU A 198 20.76 -5.55 -2.18
CA LEU A 198 20.10 -5.03 -3.35
C LEU A 198 19.98 -3.51 -3.25
N LEU A 199 20.35 -2.81 -4.32
CA LEU A 199 20.01 -1.41 -4.53
C LEU A 199 18.63 -1.36 -5.18
N VAL A 200 17.66 -0.78 -4.50
CA VAL A 200 16.31 -0.59 -5.00
C VAL A 200 16.08 0.89 -5.26
N GLN A 201 15.71 1.24 -6.47
CA GLN A 201 15.22 2.57 -6.82
C GLN A 201 13.73 2.48 -7.14
N ALA A 202 12.96 3.45 -6.69
CA ALA A 202 11.53 3.49 -6.90
C ALA A 202 11.09 4.84 -7.47
N ARG A 203 10.21 4.81 -8.47
CA ARG A 203 9.68 6.00 -9.13
C ARG A 203 8.17 5.88 -9.27
N LEU A 204 7.45 6.91 -8.80
CA LEU A 204 6.02 7.08 -9.05
C LEU A 204 5.80 8.00 -10.24
N LYS A 205 4.91 7.62 -11.12
CA LYS A 205 4.51 8.44 -12.26
C LYS A 205 3.19 9.13 -11.98
N GLU A 206 3.24 10.47 -11.95
CA GLU A 206 2.10 11.35 -11.79
C GLU A 206 1.98 12.25 -13.02
N ASN A 207 0.94 12.10 -13.86
CA ASN A 207 0.59 13.02 -14.95
C ASN A 207 1.79 13.56 -15.76
N HIS A 208 2.70 12.69 -16.22
CA HIS A 208 3.96 13.04 -16.91
C HIS A 208 5.11 13.53 -16.01
N ARG A 209 4.95 13.56 -14.70
CA ARG A 209 6.01 13.86 -13.74
C ARG A 209 6.43 12.59 -13.03
N GLU A 210 7.72 12.32 -12.99
CA GLU A 210 8.29 11.25 -12.18
C GLU A 210 8.68 11.79 -10.80
N ILE A 211 8.24 11.08 -9.76
CA ILE A 211 8.64 11.34 -8.37
C ILE A 211 9.58 10.21 -7.97
N SER A 212 10.84 10.54 -7.74
CA SER A 212 11.80 9.58 -7.20
C SER A 212 11.50 9.34 -5.73
N LEU A 213 11.30 8.08 -5.37
CA LEU A 213 11.17 7.62 -3.99
C LEU A 213 12.49 6.99 -3.56
N VAL A 214 12.87 7.17 -2.31
CA VAL A 214 14.04 6.49 -1.73
C VAL A 214 13.56 5.31 -0.94
N PRO A 215 13.81 4.08 -1.41
CA PRO A 215 13.51 2.90 -0.64
C PRO A 215 14.52 2.80 0.52
N GLN A 216 14.01 2.61 1.71
CA GLN A 216 14.78 2.19 2.86
C GLN A 216 14.33 0.79 3.23
N THR A 217 15.23 -0.18 3.14
CA THR A 217 14.97 -1.55 3.55
C THR A 217 15.32 -1.71 5.03
N ALA A 218 14.33 -1.78 5.89
CA ALA A 218 14.51 -2.14 7.29
C ALA A 218 13.61 -3.32 7.64
N PHE A 219 14.18 -4.44 8.06
CA PHE A 219 13.45 -5.61 8.59
C PHE A 219 12.23 -6.05 7.74
N ASN A 220 12.39 -6.32 6.46
CA ASN A 220 11.33 -6.72 5.52
C ASN A 220 10.26 -5.65 5.23
N LYS A 221 10.50 -4.40 5.53
CA LYS A 221 9.65 -3.28 5.11
C LYS A 221 10.41 -2.45 4.10
N VAL A 222 9.75 -2.09 3.00
CA VAL A 222 10.28 -1.09 2.09
C VAL A 222 9.60 0.23 2.44
N MET A 223 10.38 1.14 2.98
CA MET A 223 9.96 2.51 3.28
C MET A 223 10.38 3.42 2.14
N PHE A 224 9.48 4.30 1.71
CA PHE A 224 9.79 5.27 0.68
C PHE A 224 9.72 6.68 1.27
N SER A 225 10.79 7.43 1.12
CA SER A 225 10.80 8.86 1.45
C SER A 225 10.95 9.71 0.19
N ASN A 226 10.29 10.86 0.14
CA ASN A 226 10.47 11.80 -0.95
C ASN A 226 11.75 12.63 -0.71
N MET A 227 12.79 12.37 -1.49
CA MET A 227 14.09 13.06 -1.37
C MET A 227 14.09 14.50 -1.87
N SER A 228 13.13 14.91 -2.69
CA SER A 228 13.23 16.19 -3.41
C SER A 228 12.57 17.38 -2.71
N GLY A 229 12.06 17.21 -1.49
CA GLY A 229 11.32 18.30 -0.80
C GLY A 229 10.07 18.78 -1.55
N GLY A 230 9.64 18.04 -2.58
CA GLY A 230 8.46 18.32 -3.37
C GLY A 230 7.18 17.82 -2.69
N ALA A 231 6.05 18.28 -3.19
CA ALA A 231 4.76 17.82 -2.72
C ALA A 231 4.61 16.30 -2.95
N PHE A 232 4.13 15.58 -1.94
CA PHE A 232 3.73 14.19 -2.08
C PHE A 232 2.60 14.04 -3.09
N PRO A 233 2.50 12.88 -3.77
CA PRO A 233 1.34 12.60 -4.59
C PRO A 233 0.06 12.71 -3.76
N ALA A 234 -1.01 13.21 -4.37
CA ALA A 234 -2.34 13.15 -3.77
C ALA A 234 -2.77 11.69 -3.57
N ALA A 235 -3.81 11.43 -2.79
CA ALA A 235 -4.42 10.11 -2.78
C ALA A 235 -4.92 9.75 -4.19
N GLY A 236 -4.70 8.51 -4.63
CA GLY A 236 -5.05 8.08 -5.97
C GLY A 236 -4.28 6.85 -6.45
N SER A 237 -4.53 6.44 -7.69
CA SER A 237 -3.87 5.32 -8.35
C SER A 237 -2.66 5.79 -9.15
N TYR A 238 -1.53 5.10 -9.01
CA TYR A 238 -0.25 5.47 -9.62
C TYR A 238 0.46 4.27 -10.23
N GLU A 239 1.34 4.53 -11.21
CA GLU A 239 2.33 3.56 -11.67
C GLU A 239 3.61 3.69 -10.82
N LEU A 240 3.97 2.63 -10.10
CA LEU A 240 5.24 2.51 -9.38
C LEU A 240 6.21 1.67 -10.20
N THR A 241 7.32 2.25 -10.61
CA THR A 241 8.42 1.52 -11.24
C THR A 241 9.51 1.25 -10.21
N LEU A 242 9.86 -0.03 -10.03
CA LEU A 242 10.99 -0.47 -9.22
C LEU A 242 12.15 -0.86 -10.15
N VAL A 243 13.36 -0.39 -9.82
CA VAL A 243 14.60 -0.84 -10.44
C VAL A 243 15.46 -1.45 -9.36
N VAL A 244 15.83 -2.71 -9.53
CA VAL A 244 16.61 -3.48 -8.55
C VAL A 244 17.92 -3.91 -9.16
N ALA A 245 19.02 -3.65 -8.47
CA ALA A 245 20.38 -4.00 -8.90
C ALA A 245 21.17 -4.62 -7.73
N PRO A 246 22.22 -5.42 -7.99
CA PRO A 246 23.13 -5.87 -6.94
C PRO A 246 23.92 -4.69 -6.38
N ASN A 247 24.06 -4.63 -5.06
CA ASN A 247 24.77 -3.55 -4.37
C ASN A 247 26.03 -4.03 -3.63
N LYS A 248 26.09 -5.30 -3.23
CA LYS A 248 27.24 -5.89 -2.52
C LYS A 248 27.87 -7.03 -3.29
N LYS A 249 29.09 -7.35 -2.94
CA LYS A 249 29.88 -8.45 -3.57
C LYS A 249 29.77 -9.75 -2.79
N THR A 250 29.46 -9.68 -1.50
CA THR A 250 29.38 -10.84 -0.61
C THR A 250 28.14 -10.72 0.27
N TYR A 251 27.68 -11.86 0.77
CA TYR A 251 26.61 -11.99 1.75
C TYR A 251 26.95 -13.08 2.78
N VAL A 252 26.29 -13.07 3.92
CA VAL A 252 26.38 -14.15 4.90
C VAL A 252 25.12 -15.01 4.77
N ASN A 253 25.33 -16.30 4.53
CA ASN A 253 24.25 -17.26 4.37
C ASN A 253 23.66 -17.72 5.73
N SER A 254 22.61 -18.54 5.68
CA SER A 254 21.91 -19.08 6.85
C SER A 254 22.80 -19.92 7.79
N GLU A 255 23.95 -20.43 7.29
CA GLU A 255 24.95 -21.14 8.07
C GLU A 255 25.99 -20.20 8.73
N GLY A 256 25.90 -18.88 8.51
CA GLY A 256 26.84 -17.89 8.98
C GLY A 256 28.14 -17.80 8.19
N LYS A 257 28.16 -18.33 6.97
CA LYS A 257 29.33 -18.33 6.08
C LYS A 257 29.23 -17.21 5.06
N GLU A 258 30.35 -16.52 4.84
CA GLU A 258 30.44 -15.49 3.80
C GLU A 258 30.58 -16.14 2.42
N GLU A 259 29.70 -15.75 1.49
CA GLU A 259 29.65 -16.20 0.12
C GLU A 259 29.60 -15.03 -0.86
N LEU A 260 29.93 -15.30 -2.15
CA LEU A 260 29.87 -14.28 -3.20
C LEU A 260 28.41 -14.01 -3.59
N PHE A 261 28.00 -12.74 -3.47
CA PHE A 261 26.67 -12.33 -3.94
C PHE A 261 26.64 -12.23 -5.47
N PRO A 262 25.66 -12.85 -6.13
CA PRO A 262 25.55 -12.81 -7.56
C PRO A 262 25.46 -11.40 -8.12
N GLN A 263 26.16 -11.14 -9.21
CA GLN A 263 26.13 -9.88 -9.94
C GLN A 263 25.28 -10.05 -11.19
N PHE A 264 24.19 -9.26 -11.32
CA PHE A 264 23.24 -9.33 -12.43
C PHE A 264 22.94 -7.93 -12.97
N GLU A 265 22.34 -7.86 -14.16
CA GLU A 265 21.89 -6.58 -14.73
C GLU A 265 20.70 -6.04 -13.93
N PRO A 266 20.57 -4.69 -13.78
CA PRO A 266 19.42 -4.09 -13.13
C PRO A 266 18.09 -4.55 -13.77
N VAL A 267 17.17 -5.00 -12.96
CA VAL A 267 15.81 -5.41 -13.37
C VAL A 267 14.83 -4.31 -13.02
N SER A 268 13.92 -4.01 -13.94
CA SER A 268 12.89 -2.98 -13.74
C SER A 268 11.50 -3.55 -13.97
N GLU A 269 10.59 -3.35 -13.01
CA GLU A 269 9.20 -3.75 -13.09
C GLU A 269 8.28 -2.58 -12.71
N THR A 270 7.09 -2.54 -13.32
CA THR A 270 6.11 -1.48 -13.08
C THR A 270 4.80 -2.07 -12.55
N PHE A 271 4.33 -1.53 -11.45
CA PHE A 271 3.14 -1.97 -10.75
C PHE A 271 2.12 -0.84 -10.64
N THR A 272 0.83 -1.18 -10.67
CA THR A 272 -0.22 -0.23 -10.28
C THR A 272 -0.40 -0.28 -8.78
N ILE A 273 -0.29 0.87 -8.12
CA ILE A 273 -0.42 0.99 -6.67
C ILE A 273 -1.43 2.05 -6.29
N GLN A 274 -1.93 1.97 -5.06
CA GLN A 274 -2.74 3.01 -4.44
C GLN A 274 -1.91 3.84 -3.46
N VAL A 275 -2.15 5.15 -3.45
CA VAL A 275 -1.69 6.06 -2.40
C VAL A 275 -2.92 6.49 -1.60
N ILE A 276 -2.94 6.19 -0.31
CA ILE A 276 -4.03 6.57 0.60
C ILE A 276 -3.52 7.56 1.65
N ASN A 277 -4.44 8.34 2.20
CA ASN A 277 -4.16 9.22 3.32
C ASN A 277 -4.47 8.49 4.63
N ALA A 278 -3.56 8.47 5.60
CA ALA A 278 -3.76 7.81 6.88
C ALA A 278 -4.92 8.40 7.72
N TYR A 279 -5.31 9.65 7.44
CA TYR A 279 -6.34 10.39 8.21
C TYR A 279 -7.67 10.54 7.49
N ASP A 280 -7.72 10.20 6.21
CA ASP A 280 -8.92 10.27 5.39
C ASP A 280 -8.89 9.15 4.36
N ILE A 281 -9.59 8.08 4.67
CA ILE A 281 -9.59 6.85 3.89
C ILE A 281 -10.71 6.94 2.85
N ASP A 282 -10.34 7.05 1.58
CA ASP A 282 -11.29 7.01 0.47
C ASP A 282 -11.74 5.57 0.22
N MET A 283 -12.96 5.26 0.67
CA MET A 283 -13.55 3.93 0.58
C MET A 283 -13.94 3.50 -0.84
N SER A 284 -13.87 4.39 -1.82
CA SER A 284 -14.16 4.06 -3.23
C SER A 284 -13.14 3.10 -3.85
N TYR A 285 -11.96 2.96 -3.24
CA TYR A 285 -10.91 2.04 -3.67
C TYR A 285 -11.15 0.58 -3.23
N TYR A 286 -11.99 0.36 -2.23
CA TYR A 286 -12.18 -0.95 -1.63
C TYR A 286 -13.43 -1.64 -2.20
N ASN A 287 -13.22 -2.68 -2.99
CA ASN A 287 -14.27 -3.52 -3.57
C ASN A 287 -14.50 -4.83 -2.81
N ASN A 288 -13.70 -5.11 -1.78
CA ASN A 288 -13.89 -6.20 -0.86
C ASN A 288 -13.39 -5.86 0.54
N VAL A 289 -14.04 -6.43 1.54
CA VAL A 289 -13.79 -6.14 2.95
C VAL A 289 -12.40 -6.58 3.43
N LYS A 290 -11.86 -7.66 2.86
CA LYS A 290 -10.55 -8.17 3.28
C LYS A 290 -9.42 -7.21 2.93
N LEU A 291 -9.46 -6.60 1.73
CA LEU A 291 -8.48 -5.61 1.32
C LEU A 291 -8.56 -4.38 2.23
N PHE A 292 -9.77 -3.91 2.52
CA PHE A 292 -9.98 -2.82 3.47
C PHE A 292 -9.41 -3.16 4.85
N ALA A 293 -9.71 -4.35 5.39
CA ALA A 293 -9.25 -4.78 6.71
C ALA A 293 -7.72 -4.80 6.83
N GLU A 294 -7.03 -5.34 5.82
CA GLU A 294 -5.56 -5.42 5.79
C GLU A 294 -4.93 -4.02 5.79
N ASP A 295 -5.43 -3.10 4.97
CA ASP A 295 -4.93 -1.73 4.88
C ASP A 295 -5.28 -0.93 6.15
N PHE A 296 -6.51 -1.04 6.62
CA PHE A 296 -6.99 -0.33 7.80
C PHE A 296 -6.24 -0.73 9.08
N ALA A 297 -6.00 -2.03 9.30
CA ALA A 297 -5.19 -2.51 10.43
C ALA A 297 -3.77 -1.93 10.39
N SER A 298 -3.18 -1.80 9.19
CA SER A 298 -1.87 -1.18 9.02
C SER A 298 -1.90 0.32 9.34
N VAL A 299 -2.93 1.05 8.89
CA VAL A 299 -3.12 2.47 9.20
C VAL A 299 -3.23 2.69 10.71
N ILE A 300 -4.11 1.96 11.37
CA ILE A 300 -4.36 2.09 12.82
C ILE A 300 -3.10 1.81 13.64
N ASN A 301 -2.39 0.72 13.34
CA ASN A 301 -1.31 0.24 14.19
C ASN A 301 0.05 0.90 13.94
N ILE A 302 0.26 1.44 12.74
CA ILE A 302 1.58 1.93 12.33
C ILE A 302 1.64 3.44 12.23
N TYR A 303 0.59 4.09 11.70
CA TYR A 303 0.66 5.49 11.29
C TYR A 303 -0.03 6.46 12.21
N LEU A 304 -1.03 6.02 12.96
CA LEU A 304 -1.70 6.88 13.92
C LEU A 304 -0.91 6.91 15.22
N THR A 305 -0.35 8.06 15.55
CA THR A 305 0.44 8.28 16.77
C THR A 305 -0.32 9.14 17.77
N GLY A 306 -0.04 8.94 19.05
CA GLY A 306 -0.68 9.68 20.14
C GLY A 306 -1.83 8.93 20.81
N ASN A 307 -2.32 9.49 21.92
CA ASN A 307 -3.37 8.88 22.74
C ASN A 307 -4.78 9.09 22.18
N GLN A 308 -4.96 10.09 21.32
CA GLN A 308 -6.21 10.37 20.62
C GLN A 308 -5.95 10.37 19.12
N ARG A 309 -6.62 9.48 18.40
CA ARG A 309 -6.42 9.22 16.99
C ARG A 309 -7.68 9.55 16.21
N LYS A 310 -7.57 10.42 15.20
CA LYS A 310 -8.67 10.76 14.30
C LYS A 310 -8.57 9.98 13.01
N VAL A 311 -9.67 9.39 12.56
CA VAL A 311 -9.77 8.65 11.30
C VAL A 311 -11.02 9.10 10.57
N GLY A 312 -10.83 9.64 9.35
CA GLY A 312 -11.91 10.01 8.44
C GLY A 312 -12.13 8.94 7.38
N PHE A 313 -13.36 8.81 6.92
CA PHE A 313 -13.75 7.95 5.80
C PHE A 313 -14.58 8.75 4.82
N SER A 314 -14.20 8.68 3.54
CA SER A 314 -14.87 9.41 2.47
C SER A 314 -15.16 8.51 1.27
N GLY A 315 -15.80 9.07 0.25
CA GLY A 315 -16.07 8.38 -1.01
C GLY A 315 -17.33 7.52 -1.00
N THR A 316 -17.51 6.75 -2.08
CA THR A 316 -18.67 5.86 -2.27
C THR A 316 -18.20 4.41 -2.28
N THR A 317 -18.71 3.60 -1.36
CA THR A 317 -18.34 2.19 -1.20
C THR A 317 -19.48 1.23 -1.61
N SER A 318 -19.10 0.05 -2.11
CA SER A 318 -20.01 -1.09 -2.28
C SER A 318 -20.04 -2.03 -1.07
N LEU A 319 -19.21 -1.76 -0.04
CA LEU A 319 -19.18 -2.54 1.19
C LEU A 319 -20.34 -2.11 2.10
N SER A 320 -20.98 -3.06 2.79
CA SER A 320 -21.97 -2.72 3.80
C SER A 320 -21.31 -2.05 5.02
N TYR A 321 -22.02 -1.15 5.66
CA TYR A 321 -21.52 -0.49 6.87
C TYR A 321 -21.31 -1.49 8.02
N SER A 322 -22.10 -2.56 8.09
CA SER A 322 -21.88 -3.66 9.04
C SER A 322 -20.49 -4.29 8.89
N ASN A 323 -20.09 -4.59 7.65
CA ASN A 323 -18.76 -5.16 7.38
C ASN A 323 -17.63 -4.20 7.74
N ILE A 324 -17.77 -2.91 7.40
CA ILE A 324 -16.79 -1.87 7.74
C ILE A 324 -16.64 -1.74 9.26
N CYS A 325 -17.76 -1.69 9.99
CA CYS A 325 -17.76 -1.61 11.46
C CYS A 325 -17.06 -2.81 12.12
N SER A 326 -17.29 -4.04 11.60
CA SER A 326 -16.66 -5.25 12.11
C SER A 326 -15.13 -5.21 11.96
N GLU A 327 -14.63 -4.71 10.83
CA GLU A 327 -13.19 -4.57 10.60
C GLU A 327 -12.57 -3.45 11.44
N ILE A 328 -13.30 -2.34 11.64
CA ILE A 328 -12.88 -1.28 12.56
C ILE A 328 -12.72 -1.84 13.97
N GLN A 329 -13.71 -2.57 14.47
CA GLN A 329 -13.66 -3.19 15.81
C GLN A 329 -12.47 -4.14 15.94
N SER A 330 -12.23 -4.96 14.91
CA SER A 330 -11.12 -5.91 14.89
C SER A 330 -9.74 -5.22 14.92
N ALA A 331 -9.63 -4.07 14.27
CA ALA A 331 -8.37 -3.32 14.16
C ALA A 331 -8.05 -2.47 15.40
N ILE A 332 -9.06 -2.06 16.18
CA ILE A 332 -8.88 -1.26 17.40
C ILE A 332 -8.38 -2.16 18.54
N SER A 333 -7.15 -2.65 18.45
CA SER A 333 -6.56 -3.57 19.45
C SER A 333 -5.64 -2.91 20.47
N ASP A 334 -5.22 -1.66 20.25
CA ASP A 334 -4.30 -0.93 21.13
C ASP A 334 -4.98 -0.58 22.46
N GLU A 335 -4.38 -1.01 23.58
CA GLU A 335 -4.95 -0.83 24.92
C GLU A 335 -4.92 0.62 25.43
N PHE A 336 -4.19 1.52 24.79
CA PHE A 336 -3.94 2.87 25.30
C PHE A 336 -4.54 4.00 24.44
N SER A 337 -5.03 3.70 23.24
CA SER A 337 -5.50 4.73 22.32
C SER A 337 -7.02 4.88 22.33
N VAL A 338 -7.47 6.11 22.13
CA VAL A 338 -8.87 6.48 21.96
C VAL A 338 -9.05 7.04 20.55
N TYR A 339 -10.14 6.70 19.89
CA TYR A 339 -10.40 7.00 18.50
C TYR A 339 -11.58 7.95 18.31
N ASP A 340 -11.40 8.90 17.41
CA ASP A 340 -12.46 9.74 16.85
C ASP A 340 -12.70 9.30 15.41
N PHE A 341 -13.87 8.76 15.11
CA PHE A 341 -14.24 8.34 13.76
C PHE A 341 -15.14 9.34 13.08
N ASP A 342 -14.78 9.72 11.85
CA ASP A 342 -15.60 10.59 11.00
C ASP A 342 -15.94 9.86 9.69
N MET A 343 -17.20 9.46 9.54
CA MET A 343 -17.74 8.83 8.34
C MET A 343 -18.76 9.74 7.62
N GLY A 344 -18.84 11.02 7.98
CA GLY A 344 -19.87 11.93 7.47
C GLY A 344 -19.89 12.06 5.93
N GLU A 345 -18.74 11.94 5.29
CA GLU A 345 -18.59 12.00 3.84
C GLU A 345 -18.67 10.62 3.15
N LEU A 346 -18.79 9.53 3.91
CA LEU A 346 -18.95 8.18 3.35
C LEU A 346 -20.39 7.98 2.87
N ARG A 347 -20.52 7.35 1.69
CA ARG A 347 -21.80 6.97 1.07
C ARG A 347 -21.76 5.52 0.60
N SER A 348 -22.92 4.84 0.66
CA SER A 348 -23.06 3.47 0.14
C SER A 348 -23.67 3.49 -1.27
N SER A 349 -23.10 2.70 -2.18
CA SER A 349 -23.70 2.37 -3.48
C SER A 349 -24.57 1.11 -3.42
N GLY A 350 -24.65 0.45 -2.25
CA GLY A 350 -25.39 -0.77 -2.03
C GLY A 350 -26.89 -0.56 -1.79
N SER A 351 -27.54 -1.64 -1.33
CA SER A 351 -28.96 -1.65 -0.97
C SER A 351 -29.24 -0.87 0.32
N ASP A 352 -30.51 -0.72 0.68
CA ASP A 352 -30.89 -0.13 1.96
C ASP A 352 -30.37 -0.92 3.17
N GLU A 353 -30.23 -2.27 3.04
CA GLU A 353 -29.65 -3.10 4.08
C GLU A 353 -28.16 -2.81 4.27
N ASP A 354 -27.43 -2.47 3.22
CA ASP A 354 -26.01 -2.12 3.27
C ASP A 354 -25.74 -0.78 3.96
N ARG A 355 -26.77 0.08 4.06
CA ARG A 355 -26.76 1.37 4.77
C ARG A 355 -27.14 1.28 6.23
N ASN A 356 -27.49 0.09 6.73
CA ASN A 356 -27.69 -0.13 8.16
C ASN A 356 -26.33 -0.10 8.88
N PHE A 357 -26.24 0.72 9.93
CA PHE A 357 -25.02 0.88 10.71
C PHE A 357 -25.01 -0.04 11.93
N GLY A 358 -23.99 -0.87 12.05
CA GLY A 358 -23.91 -1.93 13.06
C GLY A 358 -24.25 -3.31 12.49
N ASP A 359 -24.37 -4.32 13.36
CA ASP A 359 -24.83 -5.65 13.01
C ASP A 359 -26.02 -6.08 13.86
N ASN A 360 -26.75 -7.11 13.42
CA ASN A 360 -27.95 -7.59 14.11
C ASN A 360 -27.66 -8.63 15.20
N SER A 361 -26.38 -8.97 15.48
CA SER A 361 -26.05 -10.08 16.39
C SER A 361 -25.83 -9.64 17.84
N TRP A 362 -24.73 -8.95 18.12
CA TRP A 362 -24.33 -8.66 19.52
C TRP A 362 -23.83 -7.21 19.74
N GLY A 363 -24.02 -6.32 18.75
CA GLY A 363 -23.51 -4.97 18.82
C GLY A 363 -22.03 -4.89 18.46
N VAL A 364 -21.75 -4.35 17.29
CA VAL A 364 -20.41 -4.38 16.71
C VAL A 364 -19.33 -3.70 17.55
N PHE A 365 -19.70 -2.65 18.30
CA PHE A 365 -18.80 -1.94 19.22
C PHE A 365 -19.13 -2.19 20.69
N ASP A 366 -19.88 -3.26 21.03
CA ASP A 366 -20.23 -3.53 22.42
C ASP A 366 -18.99 -3.51 23.33
N SER A 367 -19.12 -2.81 24.44
CA SER A 367 -18.07 -2.66 25.47
C SER A 367 -16.77 -2.04 24.97
N CYS A 368 -16.80 -1.31 23.85
CA CYS A 368 -15.62 -0.62 23.30
C CYS A 368 -15.35 0.68 24.06
N ALA A 369 -14.44 0.65 25.03
CA ALA A 369 -14.01 1.84 25.78
C ALA A 369 -12.99 2.71 25.02
N ARG A 370 -12.88 2.61 23.70
CA ARG A 370 -11.83 3.26 22.89
C ARG A 370 -12.34 4.23 21.84
N ILE A 371 -13.64 4.36 21.72
CA ILE A 371 -14.26 5.33 20.81
C ILE A 371 -14.68 6.53 21.63
N SER A 372 -14.10 7.72 21.36
CA SER A 372 -14.45 8.96 22.05
C SER A 372 -15.50 9.78 21.31
N SER A 373 -15.47 9.76 19.98
CA SER A 373 -16.50 10.38 19.17
C SER A 373 -16.75 9.59 17.88
N PHE A 374 -17.98 9.68 17.37
CA PHE A 374 -18.37 9.01 16.15
C PHE A 374 -19.33 9.86 15.31
N ILE A 375 -18.96 10.15 14.07
CA ILE A 375 -19.84 10.74 13.06
C ILE A 375 -20.25 9.61 12.12
N LEU A 376 -21.56 9.30 12.06
CA LEU A 376 -22.07 8.21 11.23
C LEU A 376 -22.05 8.55 9.74
N PRO A 377 -22.04 7.51 8.85
CA PRO A 377 -22.12 7.71 7.40
C PRO A 377 -23.33 8.54 7.01
N GLY A 378 -23.11 9.52 6.12
CA GLY A 378 -24.11 10.56 5.85
C GLY A 378 -25.39 10.08 5.15
N ASP A 379 -25.47 8.82 4.72
CA ASP A 379 -26.65 8.16 4.17
C ASP A 379 -27.08 6.90 4.95
N ALA A 380 -26.58 6.70 6.17
CA ALA A 380 -27.03 5.62 7.04
C ALA A 380 -28.54 5.72 7.29
N THR A 381 -29.26 4.59 7.22
CA THR A 381 -30.73 4.56 7.35
C THR A 381 -31.19 4.05 8.71
N SER A 382 -30.43 3.20 9.37
CA SER A 382 -30.74 2.68 10.70
C SER A 382 -29.48 2.47 11.51
N ILE A 383 -29.57 2.62 12.84
CA ILE A 383 -28.55 2.19 13.78
C ILE A 383 -29.06 0.93 14.47
N LEU A 384 -28.37 -0.19 14.26
CA LEU A 384 -28.84 -1.50 14.67
C LEU A 384 -28.65 -1.77 16.17
N ASN A 385 -29.28 -2.84 16.67
CA ASN A 385 -29.28 -3.20 18.09
C ASN A 385 -27.89 -3.18 18.70
N SER A 386 -27.77 -2.58 19.89
CA SER A 386 -26.57 -2.64 20.74
C SER A 386 -25.28 -2.15 20.10
N THR A 387 -25.35 -1.44 18.96
CA THR A 387 -24.17 -1.04 18.16
C THR A 387 -23.05 -0.42 19.01
N PHE A 388 -23.37 0.46 19.95
CA PHE A 388 -22.45 1.12 20.88
C PHE A 388 -22.73 0.77 22.35
N LEU A 389 -23.32 -0.39 22.62
CA LEU A 389 -23.63 -0.81 24.00
C LEU A 389 -22.36 -0.75 24.87
N ASN A 390 -22.45 -0.09 26.05
CA ASN A 390 -21.36 0.06 27.00
C ASN A 390 -20.07 0.71 26.46
N CYS A 391 -20.17 1.55 25.43
CA CYS A 391 -19.03 2.36 24.96
C CYS A 391 -18.74 3.50 25.95
N THR A 392 -18.10 3.18 27.07
CA THR A 392 -17.96 4.10 28.23
C THR A 392 -17.11 5.34 27.95
N ALA A 393 -16.26 5.34 26.92
CA ALA A 393 -15.46 6.50 26.51
C ALA A 393 -16.17 7.40 25.50
N LEU A 394 -17.30 6.98 24.90
CA LEU A 394 -18.01 7.74 23.87
C LEU A 394 -18.65 8.99 24.50
N THR A 395 -18.16 10.16 24.11
CA THR A 395 -18.61 11.47 24.62
C THR A 395 -19.61 12.17 23.70
N SER A 396 -19.47 11.92 22.38
CA SER A 396 -20.31 12.55 21.37
C SER A 396 -20.59 11.63 20.19
N VAL A 397 -21.78 11.77 19.61
CA VAL A 397 -22.18 11.11 18.36
C VAL A 397 -22.95 12.07 17.46
N THR A 398 -22.64 12.06 16.14
CA THR A 398 -23.41 12.80 15.13
C THR A 398 -24.18 11.81 14.28
N ILE A 399 -25.50 11.91 14.27
CA ILE A 399 -26.46 11.07 13.56
C ILE A 399 -26.95 11.84 12.33
N PRO A 400 -26.80 11.32 11.09
CA PRO A 400 -27.21 12.05 9.90
C PRO A 400 -28.72 12.11 9.72
N ALA A 401 -29.18 13.06 8.90
CA ALA A 401 -30.60 13.29 8.64
C ALA A 401 -31.34 12.09 8.03
N SER A 402 -30.62 11.18 7.37
CA SER A 402 -31.15 9.99 6.69
C SER A 402 -31.58 8.86 7.63
N VAL A 403 -31.13 8.88 8.90
CA VAL A 403 -31.46 7.81 9.85
C VAL A 403 -32.94 7.85 10.20
N GLU A 404 -33.64 6.74 9.96
CA GLU A 404 -35.06 6.53 10.26
C GLU A 404 -35.29 5.80 11.57
N LYS A 405 -34.33 4.94 11.97
CA LYS A 405 -34.49 4.05 13.14
C LYS A 405 -33.23 4.03 14.00
N ILE A 406 -33.40 4.20 15.31
CA ILE A 406 -32.40 3.88 16.34
C ILE A 406 -32.97 2.67 17.11
N ASP A 407 -32.34 1.50 16.92
CA ASP A 407 -32.83 0.26 17.52
C ASP A 407 -32.59 0.20 19.05
N LYS A 408 -32.92 -0.92 19.68
CA LYS A 408 -32.81 -1.08 21.14
C LYS A 408 -31.35 -1.08 21.59
N GLU A 409 -31.11 -0.52 22.77
CA GLU A 409 -29.82 -0.56 23.49
C GLU A 409 -28.64 0.03 22.72
N VAL A 410 -28.89 0.85 21.68
CA VAL A 410 -27.81 1.35 20.80
C VAL A 410 -26.70 2.06 21.57
N PHE A 411 -27.04 2.97 22.49
CA PHE A 411 -26.09 3.74 23.30
C PHE A 411 -26.24 3.44 24.81
N ARG A 412 -26.90 2.33 25.17
CA ARG A 412 -27.06 1.98 26.57
C ARG A 412 -25.71 1.81 27.25
N GLY A 413 -25.54 2.39 28.44
CA GLY A 413 -24.30 2.29 29.21
C GLY A 413 -23.14 3.13 28.65
N CYS A 414 -23.36 3.99 27.64
CA CYS A 414 -22.38 4.99 27.21
C CYS A 414 -22.29 6.11 28.26
N SER A 415 -21.69 5.81 29.40
CA SER A 415 -21.74 6.67 30.61
C SER A 415 -21.04 8.04 30.43
N ALA A 416 -20.23 8.25 29.39
CA ALA A 416 -19.64 9.55 29.05
C ALA A 416 -20.44 10.31 27.99
N LEU A 417 -21.47 9.70 27.34
CA LEU A 417 -22.19 10.30 26.21
C LEU A 417 -23.06 11.45 26.69
N SER A 418 -22.60 12.66 26.47
CA SER A 418 -23.25 13.91 26.87
C SER A 418 -23.75 14.76 25.70
N ASN A 419 -23.32 14.44 24.47
CA ASN A 419 -23.69 15.16 23.25
C ASN A 419 -24.18 14.20 22.15
N VAL A 420 -25.41 14.37 21.70
CA VAL A 420 -25.98 13.68 20.53
C VAL A 420 -26.48 14.73 19.56
N GLU A 421 -25.76 14.86 18.43
CA GLU A 421 -26.18 15.74 17.35
C GLU A 421 -27.08 14.98 16.39
N ILE A 422 -28.34 15.41 16.30
CA ILE A 422 -29.33 14.85 15.38
C ILE A 422 -30.16 15.97 14.75
N PRO A 423 -30.36 15.99 13.42
CA PRO A 423 -31.17 17.01 12.76
C PRO A 423 -32.65 16.92 13.18
N ILE A 424 -33.19 18.02 13.67
CA ILE A 424 -34.61 18.11 14.15
C ILE A 424 -35.59 17.81 13.00
N ASP A 425 -35.25 18.19 11.76
CA ASP A 425 -36.06 17.96 10.56
C ASP A 425 -35.62 16.69 9.78
N GLY A 426 -34.80 15.81 10.39
CA GLY A 426 -34.33 14.54 9.80
C GLY A 426 -35.45 13.51 9.62
N GLU A 427 -35.07 12.30 9.17
CA GLU A 427 -36.03 11.22 8.87
C GLU A 427 -36.32 10.29 10.06
N LEU A 428 -35.77 10.57 11.27
CA LEU A 428 -35.96 9.69 12.44
C LEU A 428 -37.43 9.53 12.80
N LYS A 429 -37.90 8.27 12.82
CA LYS A 429 -39.27 7.85 13.14
C LYS A 429 -39.41 7.01 14.42
N TYR A 430 -38.34 6.27 14.76
CA TYR A 430 -38.35 5.28 15.82
C TYR A 430 -37.15 5.37 16.74
N ILE A 431 -37.37 5.33 18.04
CA ILE A 431 -36.37 5.26 19.11
C ILE A 431 -36.66 4.04 19.98
N GLY A 432 -35.71 3.07 19.98
CA GLY A 432 -35.92 1.78 20.62
C GLY A 432 -35.70 1.74 22.13
N TYR A 433 -36.05 0.61 22.72
CA TYR A 433 -35.94 0.32 24.15
C TYR A 433 -34.50 0.51 24.67
N ASN A 434 -34.34 1.22 25.79
CA ASN A 434 -33.04 1.49 26.41
C ASN A 434 -31.99 2.17 25.49
N SER A 435 -32.37 2.75 24.35
CA SER A 435 -31.41 3.21 23.38
C SER A 435 -30.43 4.28 23.88
N PHE A 436 -30.83 5.13 24.83
CA PHE A 436 -30.02 6.13 25.51
C PHE A 436 -30.04 5.98 27.04
N ALA A 437 -30.39 4.80 27.55
CA ALA A 437 -30.36 4.53 28.98
C ALA A 437 -28.92 4.55 29.51
N GLU A 438 -28.72 4.97 30.75
CA GLU A 438 -27.41 4.97 31.41
C GLU A 438 -26.36 5.83 30.70
N THR A 439 -26.80 6.88 29.97
CA THR A 439 -25.92 7.90 29.37
C THR A 439 -25.75 9.12 30.27
N ALA A 440 -24.80 10.01 29.90
CA ALA A 440 -24.63 11.32 30.58
C ALA A 440 -25.52 12.44 29.97
N LEU A 441 -26.50 12.10 29.15
CA LEU A 441 -27.41 13.09 28.56
C LEU A 441 -28.26 13.74 29.67
N THR A 442 -28.26 15.06 29.74
CA THR A 442 -29.06 15.85 30.66
C THR A 442 -30.35 16.39 30.02
N SER A 443 -30.36 16.46 28.68
CA SER A 443 -31.53 16.86 27.92
C SER A 443 -31.49 16.26 26.52
N PHE A 444 -32.64 16.01 25.91
CA PHE A 444 -32.77 15.56 24.53
C PHE A 444 -34.04 16.15 23.90
N THR A 445 -33.92 16.61 22.66
CA THR A 445 -35.05 17.09 21.87
C THR A 445 -35.46 16.04 20.86
N ILE A 446 -36.65 15.49 20.97
CA ILE A 446 -37.21 14.51 20.04
C ILE A 446 -37.46 15.17 18.69
N PRO A 447 -36.86 14.67 17.59
CA PRO A 447 -37.05 15.20 16.23
C PRO A 447 -38.52 15.14 15.76
N LYS A 448 -38.86 16.04 14.82
CA LYS A 448 -40.26 16.26 14.40
C LYS A 448 -40.95 15.03 13.79
N LYS A 449 -40.22 14.14 13.13
CA LYS A 449 -40.83 12.96 12.48
C LYS A 449 -40.92 11.73 13.35
N VAL A 450 -40.43 11.79 14.59
CA VAL A 450 -40.56 10.66 15.53
C VAL A 450 -42.02 10.38 15.80
N ILE A 451 -42.42 9.13 15.59
CA ILE A 451 -43.80 8.63 15.82
C ILE A 451 -43.85 7.47 16.82
N ALA A 452 -42.68 6.92 17.20
CA ALA A 452 -42.65 5.80 18.15
C ALA A 452 -41.40 5.86 19.04
N ILE A 453 -41.60 5.74 20.34
CA ILE A 453 -40.52 5.71 21.34
C ILE A 453 -40.82 4.58 22.31
N GLU A 454 -39.90 3.64 22.44
CA GLU A 454 -40.07 2.56 23.42
C GLU A 454 -39.72 3.04 24.84
N LYS A 455 -40.33 2.39 25.84
CA LYS A 455 -40.10 2.71 27.25
C LYS A 455 -38.63 2.59 27.62
N ASP A 456 -38.20 3.31 28.63
CA ASP A 456 -36.82 3.34 29.13
C ASP A 456 -35.79 3.77 28.04
N ALA A 457 -36.26 4.38 26.94
CA ALA A 457 -35.38 4.85 25.87
C ALA A 457 -34.32 5.85 26.37
N PHE A 458 -34.64 6.60 27.42
CA PHE A 458 -33.75 7.60 28.03
C PHE A 458 -33.59 7.34 29.53
N SER A 459 -32.48 7.82 30.10
CA SER A 459 -32.28 7.86 31.56
C SER A 459 -33.32 8.79 32.23
N SER A 460 -33.83 8.43 33.39
CA SER A 460 -34.83 9.24 34.14
C SER A 460 -34.31 10.63 34.57
N SER A 461 -33.02 10.88 34.46
CA SER A 461 -32.42 12.19 34.72
C SER A 461 -32.33 13.08 33.46
N CYS A 462 -32.71 12.57 32.29
CA CYS A 462 -32.66 13.29 31.02
C CYS A 462 -34.01 14.07 30.83
N ASN A 463 -33.94 15.37 30.68
CA ASN A 463 -35.11 16.20 30.38
C ASN A 463 -35.47 16.09 28.89
N ILE A 464 -36.66 15.59 28.58
CA ILE A 464 -37.09 15.33 27.20
C ILE A 464 -38.04 16.44 26.72
N THR A 465 -37.77 16.95 25.52
CA THR A 465 -38.64 17.94 24.87
C THR A 465 -39.02 17.49 23.46
N LEU A 466 -40.18 17.89 22.98
CA LEU A 466 -40.64 17.63 21.61
C LEU A 466 -40.34 18.83 20.71
N ALA A 467 -39.67 18.59 19.57
CA ALA A 467 -39.46 19.63 18.53
C ALA A 467 -40.79 19.99 17.83
N ASP A 468 -41.72 19.06 17.77
CA ASP A 468 -43.08 19.24 17.25
C ASP A 468 -44.08 18.56 18.18
N PRO A 469 -44.80 19.32 19.06
CA PRO A 469 -45.80 18.76 19.95
C PRO A 469 -47.13 18.47 19.24
N SER A 470 -47.27 18.73 17.94
CA SER A 470 -48.49 18.47 17.19
C SER A 470 -48.72 16.95 17.02
N GLY A 471 -49.99 16.58 16.83
CA GLY A 471 -50.39 15.18 16.76
C GLY A 471 -50.94 14.65 18.08
N THR A 472 -51.57 13.49 18.03
CA THR A 472 -52.15 12.83 19.23
C THR A 472 -51.22 11.74 19.71
N TRP A 473 -50.81 11.80 20.97
CA TRP A 473 -49.91 10.84 21.59
C TRP A 473 -50.67 9.78 22.39
N TYR A 474 -50.18 8.55 22.27
CA TYR A 474 -50.74 7.37 22.94
C TYR A 474 -49.64 6.64 23.71
N TYR A 475 -49.98 6.00 24.82
CA TYR A 475 -49.09 5.05 25.47
C TYR A 475 -49.64 3.63 25.38
N THR A 476 -48.74 2.65 25.43
CA THR A 476 -49.06 1.22 25.44
C THR A 476 -48.02 0.44 26.24
N ASP A 477 -48.46 -0.65 26.87
CA ASP A 477 -47.57 -1.62 27.53
C ASP A 477 -47.37 -2.89 26.71
N ALA A 478 -47.88 -2.89 25.47
CA ALA A 478 -47.67 -4.00 24.54
C ALA A 478 -46.19 -4.13 24.16
N GLN A 479 -45.57 -5.23 24.52
CA GLN A 479 -44.19 -5.53 24.11
C GLN A 479 -44.12 -5.75 22.60
N ASP A 480 -43.07 -5.25 21.93
CA ASP A 480 -42.67 -5.48 20.54
C ASP A 480 -43.57 -4.88 19.44
N GLY A 481 -44.49 -3.97 19.74
CA GLY A 481 -45.42 -3.44 18.74
C GLY A 481 -44.97 -2.19 17.98
N LEU A 482 -44.15 -1.33 18.59
CA LEU A 482 -43.92 0.03 18.08
C LEU A 482 -43.02 0.07 16.84
N LYS A 483 -42.08 -0.83 16.71
CA LYS A 483 -41.20 -0.89 15.52
C LYS A 483 -42.03 -1.08 14.24
N SER A 484 -43.11 -1.84 14.30
CA SER A 484 -43.98 -2.10 13.16
C SER A 484 -44.76 -0.85 12.69
N LEU A 485 -44.96 0.15 13.53
CA LEU A 485 -45.64 1.41 13.16
C LEU A 485 -44.86 2.16 12.08
N VAL A 486 -43.54 2.11 12.11
CA VAL A 486 -42.68 2.78 11.10
C VAL A 486 -42.87 2.15 9.72
N ASP A 487 -43.23 0.87 9.68
CA ASP A 487 -43.45 0.10 8.46
C ASP A 487 -44.95 -0.01 8.10
N GLY A 488 -45.82 0.87 8.69
CA GLY A 488 -47.26 0.94 8.41
C GLY A 488 -48.11 -0.03 9.20
N GLY A 489 -47.56 -0.65 10.26
CA GLY A 489 -48.33 -1.46 11.21
C GLY A 489 -49.27 -0.61 12.10
N THR A 490 -50.08 -1.28 12.90
CA THR A 490 -51.00 -0.64 13.85
C THR A 490 -50.79 -1.13 15.27
N VAL A 491 -50.88 -0.23 16.25
CA VAL A 491 -50.79 -0.53 17.66
C VAL A 491 -51.99 0.10 18.37
N THR A 492 -52.48 -0.55 19.42
CA THR A 492 -53.54 0.00 20.29
C THR A 492 -52.94 0.56 21.57
N GLY A 493 -53.36 1.73 21.96
CA GLY A 493 -52.90 2.38 23.20
C GLY A 493 -53.91 3.37 23.74
N THR A 494 -53.56 4.04 24.83
CA THR A 494 -54.39 5.05 25.50
C THR A 494 -53.81 6.43 25.20
N GLU A 495 -54.66 7.33 24.72
CA GLU A 495 -54.31 8.75 24.51
C GLU A 495 -53.97 9.42 25.85
N PHE A 496 -52.96 10.30 25.82
CA PHE A 496 -52.58 11.10 26.98
C PHE A 496 -52.25 12.54 26.56
N ASP A 497 -52.30 13.44 27.55
CA ASP A 497 -51.95 14.83 27.33
C ASP A 497 -50.45 14.99 27.10
N VAL A 498 -50.07 15.62 26.01
CA VAL A 498 -48.67 15.85 25.63
C VAL A 498 -47.88 16.65 26.69
N GLU A 499 -48.57 17.41 27.55
CA GLU A 499 -47.92 18.09 28.68
C GLU A 499 -47.35 17.10 29.72
N LEU A 500 -47.82 15.85 29.74
CA LEU A 500 -47.33 14.76 30.58
C LEU A 500 -46.31 13.85 29.88
N PHE A 501 -45.81 14.26 28.74
CA PHE A 501 -44.93 13.43 27.90
C PHE A 501 -43.69 12.93 28.66
N ASP A 502 -43.04 13.80 29.43
CA ASP A 502 -41.84 13.46 30.19
C ASP A 502 -42.15 12.44 31.30
N ASP A 503 -43.34 12.48 31.93
CA ASP A 503 -43.75 11.50 32.92
C ASP A 503 -44.02 10.12 32.31
N TYR A 504 -44.59 10.07 31.11
CA TYR A 504 -44.97 8.82 30.44
C TYR A 504 -43.84 8.12 29.72
N ILE A 505 -42.86 8.86 29.18
CA ILE A 505 -41.76 8.30 28.36
C ILE A 505 -40.88 7.30 29.14
N HIS A 506 -40.79 7.46 30.46
CA HIS A 506 -40.02 6.57 31.33
C HIS A 506 -40.80 5.33 31.80
N LEU A 507 -42.11 5.31 31.62
CA LEU A 507 -43.00 4.26 32.16
C LEU A 507 -43.60 3.38 31.06
N HIS A 508 -43.83 3.93 29.87
CA HIS A 508 -44.62 3.31 28.82
C HIS A 508 -43.94 3.44 27.45
N HIS A 509 -44.36 2.60 26.54
CA HIS A 509 -44.08 2.80 25.12
C HIS A 509 -45.00 3.89 24.58
N LEU A 510 -44.45 4.89 23.89
CA LEU A 510 -45.19 6.04 23.37
C LEU A 510 -45.26 6.01 21.84
N TYR A 511 -46.40 6.37 21.28
CA TYR A 511 -46.53 6.58 19.84
C TYR A 511 -47.47 7.76 19.54
N CYS A 512 -47.23 8.36 18.35
CA CYS A 512 -47.96 9.52 17.89
C CYS A 512 -48.67 9.24 16.57
N ILE A 513 -49.90 9.66 16.46
CA ILE A 513 -50.64 9.72 15.20
C ILE A 513 -50.70 11.19 14.81
N LYS A 514 -49.99 11.51 13.70
CA LYS A 514 -49.90 12.86 13.11
C LYS A 514 -50.86 13.05 11.96
#